data_3d9ee916657d4c109b977ce18938cfed
#
_entry.id   3d9ee916657d4c109b977ce18938cfed
#
_cell.length_a   1.000
_cell.length_b   1.000
_cell.length_c   1.000
_cell.angle_alpha   90.00
_cell.angle_beta   90.00
_cell.angle_gamma   90.00
#
_symmetry.space_group_name_H-M   'P 1'
#
loop_
_entity.id
_entity.type
_entity.pdbx_description
1 polymer ?
#
loop_
_entity_poly.entity_id
_entity_poly.type
_entity_poly.pdbx_seq_one_letter_code
_entity_poly.pdbx_strand_id
1 'polypeptide(L)'
;ASRIGENKQTRPGRTKSCDSEQINRFAGFGIGLASLFTENVLAHPCIVLRRQCQVNYHAKNYHLTPFTIINIMYSINKTQGPRALWKGMGSTFIVQGIALGAEGIISEFTPLPREISYKWNPRQIGGHLTLKALTCIIAMPFYSASLIETVQSEIIRDNPGILDCLKEGIGRAMGFGVPHSKRLLPLLALTFPTVLHGVLHYIISSAVQKLVLFFLKKENSSSFPAENSNSVQNMLDAYFPELIASFAASLCTDVMLYPLETVLHRLHIQGTRTIIDNTDLGYEVLPINTQYEGMRDCINSIKREEGMLGFYKGFGAVIVQYTLHVAVLQLTKVIYSTLLQNIS
;
A
#
# COMPACT_ATOMS: atom_id res chain seq x y z
N ALA A 1 -70.93 -29.43 -11.29
CA ALA A 1 -70.30 -28.15 -11.05
C ALA A 1 -69.54 -28.16 -9.70
N SER A 2 -68.26 -28.41 -9.69
CA SER A 2 -67.41 -28.24 -8.50
C SER A 2 -66.19 -27.42 -8.91
N ARG A 3 -66.09 -26.22 -8.34
CA ARG A 3 -64.94 -25.33 -8.47
C ARG A 3 -63.83 -25.83 -7.54
N ILE A 4 -62.68 -26.16 -8.12
CA ILE A 4 -61.46 -26.41 -7.37
C ILE A 4 -60.77 -25.07 -7.18
N GLY A 5 -60.67 -24.63 -5.91
CA GLY A 5 -59.91 -23.44 -5.52
C GLY A 5 -58.41 -23.73 -5.51
N GLU A 6 -57.66 -23.06 -6.33
CA GLU A 6 -56.18 -23.07 -6.30
C GLU A 6 -55.68 -22.25 -5.13
N ASN A 7 -55.16 -22.94 -4.13
CA ASN A 7 -54.55 -22.35 -2.96
C ASN A 7 -53.09 -22.00 -3.29
N LYS A 8 -52.82 -20.76 -3.67
CA LYS A 8 -51.48 -20.20 -3.84
C LYS A 8 -50.83 -20.06 -2.45
N GLN A 9 -50.13 -21.08 -2.03
CA GLN A 9 -49.22 -21.04 -0.88
C GLN A 9 -47.98 -20.25 -1.29
N THR A 10 -47.94 -18.96 -1.02
CA THR A 10 -46.74 -18.13 -1.06
C THR A 10 -45.78 -18.60 0.04
N ARG A 11 -44.65 -19.21 -0.38
CA ARG A 11 -43.56 -19.65 0.51
C ARG A 11 -42.86 -18.44 1.12
N PRO A 12 -42.90 -18.19 2.44
CA PRO A 12 -42.29 -17.02 3.07
C PRO A 12 -40.78 -17.14 3.26
N GLY A 13 -40.14 -18.21 2.76
CA GLY A 13 -38.70 -18.44 2.97
C GLY A 13 -37.75 -17.82 1.92
N ARG A 14 -38.28 -17.39 0.76
CA ARG A 14 -37.41 -16.96 -0.36
C ARG A 14 -37.04 -15.48 -0.30
N THR A 15 -37.84 -14.62 0.34
CA THR A 15 -37.56 -13.21 0.53
C THR A 15 -36.52 -12.99 1.62
N LYS A 16 -36.61 -13.69 2.75
CA LYS A 16 -35.61 -13.58 3.85
C LYS A 16 -34.20 -14.00 3.45
N SER A 17 -34.05 -14.98 2.57
CA SER A 17 -32.71 -15.41 2.11
C SER A 17 -32.08 -14.41 1.11
N CYS A 18 -32.91 -13.74 0.30
CA CYS A 18 -32.42 -12.72 -0.63
C CYS A 18 -31.98 -11.44 0.10
N ASP A 19 -32.73 -11.02 1.11
CA ASP A 19 -32.40 -9.84 1.92
C ASP A 19 -31.13 -10.06 2.75
N SER A 20 -30.94 -11.25 3.31
CA SER A 20 -29.72 -11.58 4.06
C SER A 20 -28.48 -11.64 3.14
N GLU A 21 -28.60 -12.12 1.91
CA GLU A 21 -27.49 -12.15 0.95
C GLU A 21 -27.11 -10.74 0.48
N GLN A 22 -28.08 -9.84 0.29
CA GLN A 22 -27.82 -8.44 -0.04
C GLN A 22 -27.14 -7.71 1.12
N ILE A 23 -27.62 -7.87 2.34
CA ILE A 23 -27.01 -7.28 3.55
C ILE A 23 -25.55 -7.76 3.68
N ASN A 24 -25.31 -9.03 3.43
CA ASN A 24 -23.97 -9.60 3.47
C ASN A 24 -23.02 -8.99 2.42
N ARG A 25 -23.48 -8.77 1.20
CA ARG A 25 -22.69 -8.10 0.15
C ARG A 25 -22.38 -6.65 0.52
N PHE A 26 -23.35 -5.92 1.07
CA PHE A 26 -23.14 -4.54 1.54
C PHE A 26 -22.17 -4.49 2.73
N ALA A 27 -22.25 -5.44 3.66
CA ALA A 27 -21.32 -5.52 4.78
C ALA A 27 -19.88 -5.78 4.30
N GLY A 28 -19.67 -6.74 3.42
CA GLY A 28 -18.34 -7.02 2.82
C GLY A 28 -17.79 -5.83 2.05
N PHE A 29 -18.63 -5.15 1.28
CA PHE A 29 -18.25 -3.92 0.57
C PHE A 29 -17.86 -2.81 1.54
N GLY A 30 -18.63 -2.61 2.62
CA GLY A 30 -18.34 -1.61 3.64
C GLY A 30 -17.02 -1.86 4.38
N ILE A 31 -16.71 -3.12 4.72
CA ILE A 31 -15.43 -3.51 5.34
C ILE A 31 -14.27 -3.24 4.37
N GLY A 32 -14.41 -3.65 3.11
CA GLY A 32 -13.41 -3.39 2.09
C GLY A 32 -13.15 -1.91 1.88
N LEU A 33 -14.21 -1.10 1.82
CA LEU A 33 -14.12 0.35 1.69
C LEU A 33 -13.43 1.01 2.90
N ALA A 34 -13.78 0.58 4.12
CA ALA A 34 -13.15 1.08 5.35
C ALA A 34 -11.65 0.74 5.40
N SER A 35 -11.27 -0.47 4.98
CA SER A 35 -9.87 -0.87 4.88
C SER A 35 -9.10 -0.02 3.88
N LEU A 36 -9.63 0.17 2.67
CA LEU A 36 -9.03 1.01 1.64
C LEU A 36 -8.90 2.48 2.09
N PHE A 37 -9.91 3.01 2.76
CA PHE A 37 -9.87 4.37 3.30
C PHE A 37 -8.78 4.50 4.36
N THR A 38 -8.68 3.54 5.27
CA THR A 38 -7.65 3.53 6.32
C THR A 38 -6.26 3.45 5.72
N GLU A 39 -6.06 2.55 4.77
CA GLU A 39 -4.76 2.32 4.14
C GLU A 39 -4.28 3.53 3.34
N ASN A 40 -5.16 4.15 2.57
CA ASN A 40 -4.76 5.19 1.62
C ASN A 40 -4.97 6.62 2.13
N VAL A 41 -5.84 6.86 3.10
CA VAL A 41 -6.14 8.20 3.60
C VAL A 41 -5.64 8.41 5.01
N LEU A 42 -6.05 7.56 5.96
CA LEU A 42 -5.66 7.75 7.37
C LEU A 42 -4.17 7.45 7.60
N ALA A 43 -3.62 6.46 6.92
CA ALA A 43 -2.22 6.09 7.03
C ALA A 43 -1.29 6.95 6.17
N HIS A 44 -1.84 7.79 5.27
CA HIS A 44 -1.03 8.60 4.35
C HIS A 44 0.01 9.49 5.02
N PRO A 45 -0.26 10.18 6.14
CA PRO A 45 0.75 10.93 6.88
C PRO A 45 1.98 10.09 7.27
N CYS A 46 1.76 8.84 7.64
CA CYS A 46 2.84 7.91 7.98
C CYS A 46 3.66 7.54 6.73
N ILE A 47 3.00 7.36 5.58
CA ILE A 47 3.66 7.08 4.30
C ILE A 47 4.52 8.27 3.87
N VAL A 48 4.02 9.50 4.00
CA VAL A 48 4.76 10.73 3.68
C VAL A 48 6.01 10.83 4.55
N LEU A 49 5.89 10.69 5.86
CA LEU A 49 7.01 10.79 6.78
C LEU A 49 8.02 9.65 6.59
N ARG A 50 7.56 8.41 6.35
CA ARG A 50 8.40 7.27 6.02
C ARG A 50 9.29 7.61 4.82
N ARG A 51 8.70 8.05 3.71
CA ARG A 51 9.42 8.42 2.49
C ARG A 51 10.39 9.58 2.71
N GLN A 52 9.98 10.63 3.43
CA GLN A 52 10.85 11.76 3.76
C GLN A 52 12.06 11.33 4.60
N CYS A 53 11.87 10.52 5.64
CA CYS A 53 12.98 10.02 6.46
C CYS A 53 13.93 9.12 5.66
N GLN A 54 13.40 8.26 4.77
CA GLN A 54 14.20 7.37 3.94
C GLN A 54 15.10 8.11 2.95
N VAL A 55 14.63 9.21 2.37
CA VAL A 55 15.41 10.00 1.39
C VAL A 55 16.32 11.02 2.05
N ASN A 56 16.08 11.38 3.32
CA ASN A 56 16.90 12.34 4.06
C ASN A 56 18.19 11.68 4.57
N TYR A 57 19.23 11.74 3.74
CA TYR A 57 20.55 11.22 4.12
C TYR A 57 21.31 12.10 5.13
N HIS A 58 20.96 13.39 5.23
CA HIS A 58 21.55 14.33 6.19
C HIS A 58 21.01 14.18 7.61
N ALA A 59 19.85 13.53 7.81
CA ALA A 59 19.25 13.38 9.11
C ALA A 59 20.17 12.62 10.07
N LYS A 60 20.42 13.20 11.24
CA LYS A 60 21.18 12.58 12.32
C LYS A 60 20.32 11.60 13.12
N ASN A 61 19.03 11.88 13.23
CA ASN A 61 18.06 11.05 13.92
C ASN A 61 17.47 10.00 12.96
N TYR A 62 17.50 8.75 13.35
CA TYR A 62 16.95 7.65 12.53
C TYR A 62 15.43 7.49 12.63
N HIS A 63 14.78 8.13 13.61
CA HIS A 63 13.32 8.08 13.84
C HIS A 63 12.75 6.64 13.83
N LEU A 64 13.39 5.75 14.59
CA LEU A 64 13.03 4.35 14.70
C LEU A 64 11.80 4.11 15.58
N THR A 65 11.48 5.06 16.46
CA THR A 65 10.39 4.92 17.43
C THR A 65 9.14 5.67 16.99
N PRO A 66 7.93 5.20 17.34
CA PRO A 66 6.68 5.90 17.02
C PRO A 66 6.59 7.31 17.63
N PHE A 67 7.18 7.51 18.82
CA PHE A 67 7.13 8.80 19.52
C PHE A 67 7.87 9.90 18.77
N THR A 68 9.03 9.60 18.20
CA THR A 68 9.78 10.58 17.38
C THR A 68 9.04 10.97 16.11
N ILE A 69 8.36 10.02 15.47
CA ILE A 69 7.53 10.28 14.29
C ILE A 69 6.32 11.16 14.63
N ILE A 70 5.64 10.89 15.73
CA ILE A 70 4.50 11.71 16.18
C ILE A 70 4.96 13.15 16.48
N ASN A 71 6.13 13.33 17.09
CA ASN A 71 6.68 14.66 17.34
C ASN A 71 6.98 15.42 16.04
N ILE A 72 7.54 14.78 15.02
CA ILE A 72 7.78 15.40 13.72
C ILE A 72 6.44 15.72 13.04
N MET A 73 5.49 14.79 13.07
CA MET A 73 4.15 14.99 12.53
C MET A 73 3.49 16.23 13.13
N TYR A 74 3.59 16.40 14.45
CA TYR A 74 3.10 17.56 15.16
C TYR A 74 3.85 18.84 14.73
N SER A 75 5.18 18.80 14.63
CA SER A 75 6.00 19.94 14.20
C SER A 75 5.67 20.39 12.78
N ILE A 76 5.58 19.48 11.82
CA ILE A 76 5.20 19.77 10.43
C ILE A 76 3.77 20.33 10.36
N ASN A 77 2.84 19.73 11.11
CA ASN A 77 1.46 20.22 11.15
C ASN A 77 1.37 21.65 11.70
N LYS A 78 2.19 22.00 12.70
CA LYS A 78 2.24 23.32 13.29
C LYS A 78 2.86 24.39 12.36
N THR A 79 3.86 24.01 11.58
CA THR A 79 4.63 24.93 10.71
C THR A 79 4.03 25.10 9.33
N GLN A 80 3.56 24.02 8.72
CA GLN A 80 3.06 24.00 7.33
C GLN A 80 1.56 23.70 7.22
N GLY A 81 0.93 23.31 8.32
CA GLY A 81 -0.47 22.93 8.36
C GLY A 81 -0.72 21.45 7.99
N PRO A 82 -1.99 20.99 8.13
CA PRO A 82 -2.34 19.58 7.92
C PRO A 82 -2.15 19.12 6.47
N ARG A 83 -2.26 20.01 5.48
CA ARG A 83 -2.08 19.65 4.05
C ARG A 83 -0.73 19.01 3.77
N ALA A 84 0.33 19.45 4.45
CA ALA A 84 1.68 18.91 4.28
C ALA A 84 1.80 17.42 4.62
N LEU A 85 0.93 16.91 5.48
CA LEU A 85 0.90 15.49 5.84
C LEU A 85 0.14 14.62 4.82
N TRP A 86 -0.73 15.20 3.99
CA TRP A 86 -1.47 14.52 2.93
C TRP A 86 -0.96 14.86 1.52
N LYS A 87 0.23 15.46 1.43
CA LYS A 87 0.83 15.78 0.14
C LYS A 87 1.07 14.54 -0.72
N GLY A 88 0.80 14.65 -2.02
CA GLY A 88 0.97 13.56 -2.97
C GLY A 88 -0.03 12.40 -2.80
N MET A 89 -1.10 12.54 -2.00
CA MET A 89 -2.12 11.50 -1.86
C MET A 89 -2.79 11.18 -3.20
N GLY A 90 -3.15 12.20 -3.98
CA GLY A 90 -3.75 12.02 -5.30
C GLY A 90 -2.84 11.27 -6.26
N SER A 91 -1.54 11.58 -6.26
CA SER A 91 -0.58 10.89 -7.12
C SER A 91 -0.39 9.42 -6.74
N THR A 92 -0.50 9.10 -5.46
CA THR A 92 -0.45 7.70 -5.00
C THR A 92 -1.62 6.89 -5.57
N PHE A 93 -2.84 7.45 -5.58
CA PHE A 93 -4.00 6.81 -6.22
C PHE A 93 -3.83 6.66 -7.73
N ILE A 94 -3.27 7.67 -8.40
CA ILE A 94 -2.98 7.61 -9.84
C ILE A 94 -2.02 6.46 -10.15
N VAL A 95 -0.94 6.32 -9.38
CA VAL A 95 0.04 5.22 -9.57
C VAL A 95 -0.61 3.85 -9.35
N GLN A 96 -1.44 3.69 -8.33
CA GLN A 96 -2.19 2.45 -8.11
C GLN A 96 -3.12 2.15 -9.27
N GLY A 97 -3.85 3.15 -9.76
CA GLY A 97 -4.74 3.01 -10.93
C GLY A 97 -3.98 2.61 -12.21
N ILE A 98 -2.82 3.23 -12.46
CA ILE A 98 -1.95 2.89 -13.60
C ILE A 98 -1.44 1.45 -13.46
N ALA A 99 -1.00 1.02 -12.29
CA ALA A 99 -0.54 -0.34 -12.06
C ALA A 99 -1.64 -1.37 -12.30
N LEU A 100 -2.84 -1.14 -11.76
CA LEU A 100 -4.01 -2.02 -11.99
C LEU A 100 -4.44 -2.04 -13.45
N GLY A 101 -4.47 -0.89 -14.11
CA GLY A 101 -4.80 -0.78 -15.54
C GLY A 101 -3.77 -1.49 -16.42
N ALA A 102 -2.48 -1.30 -16.15
CA ALA A 102 -1.40 -1.97 -16.86
C ALA A 102 -1.47 -3.49 -16.69
N GLU A 103 -1.69 -3.96 -15.47
CA GLU A 103 -1.86 -5.39 -15.20
C GLU A 103 -3.04 -5.98 -15.96
N GLY A 104 -4.19 -5.28 -15.98
CA GLY A 104 -5.37 -5.68 -16.74
C GLY A 104 -5.10 -5.77 -18.24
N ILE A 105 -4.54 -4.70 -18.80
CA ILE A 105 -4.23 -4.62 -20.25
C ILE A 105 -3.23 -5.70 -20.65
N ILE A 106 -2.11 -5.85 -19.94
CA ILE A 106 -1.09 -6.85 -20.26
C ILE A 106 -1.68 -8.25 -20.19
N SER A 107 -2.48 -8.57 -19.17
CA SER A 107 -3.10 -9.89 -19.03
C SER A 107 -4.12 -10.22 -20.12
N GLU A 108 -4.72 -9.22 -20.74
CA GLU A 108 -5.68 -9.41 -21.84
C GLU A 108 -4.98 -9.63 -23.18
N PHE A 109 -3.89 -8.89 -23.44
CA PHE A 109 -3.15 -9.01 -24.70
C PHE A 109 -2.05 -10.09 -24.69
N THR A 110 -1.75 -10.68 -23.54
CA THR A 110 -0.71 -11.70 -23.39
C THR A 110 -1.25 -12.95 -22.70
N PRO A 111 -0.71 -14.14 -22.98
CA PRO A 111 -1.12 -15.38 -22.32
C PRO A 111 -0.60 -15.48 -20.87
N LEU A 112 -0.35 -14.35 -20.21
CA LEU A 112 0.15 -14.30 -18.84
C LEU A 112 -1.01 -14.41 -17.84
N PRO A 113 -0.96 -15.36 -16.89
CA PRO A 113 -2.05 -15.57 -15.93
C PRO A 113 -2.13 -14.43 -14.93
N ARG A 114 -3.32 -13.86 -14.75
CA ARG A 114 -3.60 -12.83 -13.74
C ARG A 114 -3.70 -13.43 -12.34
N GLU A 115 -4.14 -14.68 -12.24
CA GLU A 115 -4.28 -15.38 -10.98
C GLU A 115 -3.51 -16.70 -11.03
N ILE A 116 -2.96 -17.11 -9.88
CA ILE A 116 -2.26 -18.37 -9.73
C ILE A 116 -3.28 -19.43 -9.31
N SER A 117 -3.44 -20.49 -10.13
CA SER A 117 -4.25 -21.64 -9.76
C SER A 117 -3.69 -22.31 -8.49
N TYR A 118 -4.59 -22.93 -7.70
CA TYR A 118 -4.25 -23.66 -6.48
C TYR A 118 -3.24 -24.82 -6.74
N LYS A 119 -3.20 -25.36 -7.97
CA LYS A 119 -2.24 -26.39 -8.35
C LYS A 119 -0.88 -25.73 -8.62
N TRP A 120 0.16 -26.27 -7.95
CA TRP A 120 1.54 -25.87 -8.17
C TRP A 120 1.95 -26.12 -9.62
N ASN A 121 2.01 -25.05 -10.41
CA ASN A 121 2.50 -25.10 -11.79
C ASN A 121 3.58 -24.01 -11.96
N PRO A 122 4.87 -24.38 -12.03
CA PRO A 122 5.97 -23.43 -12.09
C PRO A 122 5.88 -22.47 -13.31
N ARG A 123 5.31 -22.96 -14.42
CA ARG A 123 5.10 -22.14 -15.62
C ARG A 123 4.07 -21.00 -15.39
N GLN A 124 3.00 -21.30 -14.67
CA GLN A 124 2.00 -20.27 -14.31
C GLN A 124 2.56 -19.25 -13.32
N ILE A 125 3.34 -19.71 -12.34
CA ILE A 125 3.99 -18.83 -11.37
C ILE A 125 4.98 -17.91 -12.10
N GLY A 126 5.84 -18.46 -12.97
CA GLY A 126 6.79 -17.67 -13.77
C GLY A 126 6.08 -16.65 -14.66
N GLY A 127 4.99 -17.05 -15.34
CA GLY A 127 4.16 -16.14 -16.13
C GLY A 127 3.55 -15.01 -15.30
N HIS A 128 3.01 -15.32 -14.13
CA HIS A 128 2.44 -14.32 -13.23
C HIS A 128 3.51 -13.35 -12.68
N LEU A 129 4.68 -13.84 -12.30
CA LEU A 129 5.80 -12.97 -11.88
C LEU A 129 6.29 -12.07 -13.01
N THR A 130 6.29 -12.56 -14.25
CA THR A 130 6.61 -11.76 -15.43
C THR A 130 5.57 -10.66 -15.63
N LEU A 131 4.29 -10.96 -15.44
CA LEU A 131 3.22 -9.96 -15.49
C LEU A 131 3.44 -8.86 -14.46
N LYS A 132 3.76 -9.22 -13.21
CA LYS A 132 4.06 -8.25 -12.14
C LYS A 132 5.31 -7.41 -12.46
N ALA A 133 6.35 -8.02 -13.01
CA ALA A 133 7.56 -7.30 -13.43
C ALA A 133 7.27 -6.27 -14.52
N LEU A 134 6.50 -6.63 -15.55
CA LEU A 134 6.09 -5.72 -16.63
C LEU A 134 5.21 -4.57 -16.10
N THR A 135 4.28 -4.88 -15.20
CA THR A 135 3.46 -3.86 -14.53
C THR A 135 4.33 -2.86 -13.75
N CYS A 136 5.34 -3.34 -13.01
CA CYS A 136 6.28 -2.47 -12.30
C CYS A 136 7.06 -1.55 -13.26
N ILE A 137 7.50 -2.06 -14.42
CA ILE A 137 8.24 -1.26 -15.41
C ILE A 137 7.36 -0.14 -15.96
N ILE A 138 6.11 -0.43 -16.29
CA ILE A 138 5.17 0.58 -16.83
C ILE A 138 4.82 1.63 -15.76
N ALA A 139 4.61 1.21 -14.51
CA ALA A 139 4.26 2.11 -13.42
C ALA A 139 5.46 2.94 -12.91
N MET A 140 6.71 2.52 -13.18
CA MET A 140 7.92 3.09 -12.62
C MET A 140 8.08 4.61 -12.80
N PRO A 141 7.89 5.21 -14.00
CA PRO A 141 8.04 6.66 -14.17
C PRO A 141 7.00 7.45 -13.38
N PHE A 142 5.78 6.94 -13.26
CA PHE A 142 4.71 7.54 -12.46
C PHE A 142 4.98 7.38 -10.96
N TYR A 143 5.52 6.24 -10.55
CA TYR A 143 5.98 6.03 -9.18
C TYR A 143 7.06 7.03 -8.78
N SER A 144 8.05 7.29 -9.66
CA SER A 144 9.06 8.30 -9.42
C SER A 144 8.45 9.70 -9.26
N ALA A 145 7.49 10.07 -10.10
CA ALA A 145 6.80 11.35 -10.00
C ALA A 145 6.00 11.47 -8.69
N SER A 146 5.26 10.43 -8.32
CA SER A 146 4.52 10.38 -7.05
C SER A 146 5.45 10.44 -5.83
N LEU A 147 6.61 9.79 -5.89
CA LEU A 147 7.59 9.87 -4.82
C LEU A 147 8.08 11.30 -4.61
N ILE A 148 8.43 12.02 -5.69
CA ILE A 148 8.82 13.43 -5.62
C ILE A 148 7.72 14.26 -4.97
N GLU A 149 6.47 14.07 -5.41
CA GLU A 149 5.33 14.79 -4.83
C GLU A 149 5.17 14.57 -3.33
N THR A 150 5.38 13.34 -2.85
CA THR A 150 5.22 13.02 -1.43
C THR A 150 6.36 13.51 -0.55
N VAL A 151 7.58 13.68 -1.09
CA VAL A 151 8.75 14.09 -0.31
C VAL A 151 9.08 15.57 -0.43
N GLN A 152 8.67 16.23 -1.52
CA GLN A 152 8.94 17.65 -1.76
C GLN A 152 8.28 18.53 -0.68
N SER A 153 8.99 19.57 -0.22
CA SER A 153 8.44 20.51 0.76
C SER A 153 7.33 21.36 0.18
N GLU A 154 6.24 21.52 0.92
CA GLU A 154 5.12 22.42 0.57
C GLU A 154 5.50 23.91 0.62
N ILE A 155 6.59 24.28 1.33
CA ILE A 155 7.05 25.67 1.45
C ILE A 155 7.48 26.23 0.09
N ILE A 156 7.98 25.37 -0.80
CA ILE A 156 8.57 25.77 -2.10
C ILE A 156 7.66 25.40 -3.27
N ARG A 157 6.68 24.58 -3.02
CA ARG A 157 5.83 24.04 -4.08
C ARG A 157 4.63 24.96 -4.36
N ASP A 158 4.55 25.51 -5.57
CA ASP A 158 3.32 26.10 -6.09
C ASP A 158 2.25 25.00 -6.24
N ASN A 159 1.00 25.31 -5.90
CA ASN A 159 -0.13 24.39 -5.84
C ASN A 159 -0.11 23.33 -6.97
N PRO A 160 0.23 22.07 -6.68
CA PRO A 160 0.29 21.03 -7.71
C PRO A 160 -1.11 20.66 -8.16
N GLY A 161 -1.31 20.55 -9.46
CA GLY A 161 -2.50 19.96 -10.04
C GLY A 161 -2.50 18.42 -9.81
N ILE A 162 -3.68 17.84 -9.67
CA ILE A 162 -3.82 16.37 -9.48
C ILE A 162 -3.20 15.59 -10.66
N LEU A 163 -3.18 16.18 -11.85
CA LEU A 163 -2.64 15.56 -13.06
C LEU A 163 -1.15 15.83 -13.30
N ASP A 164 -0.49 16.60 -12.45
CA ASP A 164 0.93 16.92 -12.62
C ASP A 164 1.81 15.67 -12.51
N CYS A 165 1.46 14.74 -11.63
CA CYS A 165 2.11 13.43 -11.54
C CYS A 165 2.03 12.66 -12.87
N LEU A 166 0.88 12.69 -13.54
CA LEU A 166 0.70 12.01 -14.82
C LEU A 166 1.55 12.67 -15.90
N LYS A 167 1.53 14.01 -15.98
CA LYS A 167 2.33 14.79 -16.93
C LYS A 167 3.82 14.57 -16.74
N GLU A 168 4.30 14.61 -15.48
CA GLU A 168 5.69 14.37 -15.14
C GLU A 168 6.09 12.92 -15.42
N GLY A 169 5.25 11.95 -15.09
CA GLY A 169 5.49 10.53 -15.37
C GLY A 169 5.60 10.24 -16.87
N ILE A 170 4.72 10.80 -17.70
CA ILE A 170 4.79 10.70 -19.16
C ILE A 170 6.06 11.40 -19.68
N GLY A 171 6.38 12.60 -19.16
CA GLY A 171 7.59 13.33 -19.54
C GLY A 171 8.85 12.51 -19.25
N ARG A 172 8.91 11.85 -18.10
CA ARG A 172 10.02 10.95 -17.73
C ARG A 172 10.10 9.70 -18.61
N ALA A 173 8.96 9.09 -18.91
CA ALA A 173 8.89 7.93 -19.81
C ALA A 173 9.39 8.24 -21.23
N MET A 174 9.06 9.43 -21.73
CA MET A 174 9.47 9.87 -23.07
C MET A 174 10.81 10.62 -23.10
N GLY A 175 11.43 10.86 -21.94
CA GLY A 175 12.66 11.66 -21.84
C GLY A 175 12.47 13.17 -22.03
N PHE A 176 11.22 13.65 -22.05
CA PHE A 176 10.89 15.07 -22.17
C PHE A 176 10.70 15.73 -20.80
N GLY A 177 11.17 16.96 -20.67
CA GLY A 177 10.80 17.84 -19.53
C GLY A 177 11.57 17.64 -18.24
N VAL A 178 12.44 16.66 -18.13
CA VAL A 178 13.34 16.53 -16.98
C VAL A 178 14.59 17.36 -17.26
N PRO A 179 14.97 18.31 -16.38
CA PRO A 179 16.22 19.04 -16.56
C PRO A 179 17.36 18.03 -16.64
N HIS A 180 18.16 18.11 -17.69
CA HIS A 180 19.32 17.25 -17.90
C HIS A 180 20.35 17.47 -16.76
N SER A 181 20.13 16.76 -15.66
CA SER A 181 21.06 16.69 -14.56
C SER A 181 22.02 15.52 -14.81
N LYS A 182 23.31 15.77 -14.78
CA LYS A 182 24.33 14.70 -14.85
C LYS A 182 24.19 13.65 -13.71
N ARG A 183 23.40 13.96 -12.69
CA ARG A 183 23.15 13.10 -11.53
C ARG A 183 21.90 12.24 -11.67
N LEU A 184 21.04 12.52 -12.65
CA LEU A 184 19.81 11.76 -12.88
C LEU A 184 20.18 10.38 -13.43
N LEU A 185 19.73 9.32 -12.73
CA LEU A 185 19.88 7.96 -13.22
C LEU A 185 18.94 7.69 -14.40
N PRO A 186 19.42 7.01 -15.45
CA PRO A 186 18.55 6.60 -16.55
C PRO A 186 17.48 5.62 -16.03
N LEU A 187 16.27 5.67 -16.61
CA LEU A 187 15.18 4.77 -16.23
C LEU A 187 15.58 3.30 -16.29
N LEU A 188 16.45 2.93 -17.24
CA LEU A 188 16.94 1.56 -17.37
C LEU A 188 17.72 1.10 -16.13
N ALA A 189 18.53 1.98 -15.52
CA ALA A 189 19.23 1.66 -14.28
C ALA A 189 18.31 1.52 -13.07
N LEU A 190 17.16 2.22 -13.09
CA LEU A 190 16.12 2.12 -12.05
C LEU A 190 15.23 0.89 -12.23
N THR A 191 15.20 0.28 -13.41
CA THR A 191 14.33 -0.88 -13.70
C THR A 191 14.65 -2.06 -12.80
N PHE A 192 15.93 -2.41 -12.67
CA PHE A 192 16.33 -3.57 -11.87
C PHE A 192 15.91 -3.44 -10.40
N PRO A 193 16.26 -2.37 -9.65
CA PRO A 193 15.84 -2.26 -8.25
C PRO A 193 14.33 -2.16 -8.08
N THR A 194 13.61 -1.53 -9.02
CA THR A 194 12.15 -1.41 -8.96
C THR A 194 11.46 -2.75 -9.17
N VAL A 195 11.86 -3.49 -10.19
CA VAL A 195 11.31 -4.83 -10.46
C VAL A 195 11.66 -5.80 -9.34
N LEU A 196 12.90 -5.76 -8.85
CA LEU A 196 13.34 -6.59 -7.73
C LEU A 196 12.47 -6.34 -6.49
N HIS A 197 12.26 -5.08 -6.12
CA HIS A 197 11.39 -4.73 -4.99
C HIS A 197 9.95 -5.20 -5.22
N GLY A 198 9.36 -4.90 -6.39
CA GLY A 198 7.96 -5.25 -6.68
C GLY A 198 7.72 -6.77 -6.71
N VAL A 199 8.62 -7.53 -7.32
CA VAL A 199 8.52 -9.00 -7.39
C VAL A 199 8.71 -9.64 -6.00
N LEU A 200 9.72 -9.20 -5.23
CA LEU A 200 9.94 -9.69 -3.86
C LEU A 200 8.77 -9.34 -2.96
N HIS A 201 8.23 -8.11 -3.07
CA HIS A 201 7.06 -7.69 -2.32
C HIS A 201 5.87 -8.63 -2.58
N TYR A 202 5.59 -8.94 -3.84
CA TYR A 202 4.53 -9.86 -4.21
C TYR A 202 4.76 -11.28 -3.66
N ILE A 203 5.98 -11.82 -3.81
CA ILE A 203 6.32 -13.18 -3.35
C ILE A 203 6.16 -13.29 -1.83
N ILE A 204 6.76 -12.37 -1.07
CA ILE A 204 6.73 -12.40 0.40
C ILE A 204 5.30 -12.19 0.90
N SER A 205 4.57 -11.20 0.37
CA SER A 205 3.19 -10.93 0.75
C SER A 205 2.29 -12.15 0.49
N SER A 206 2.38 -12.76 -0.69
CA SER A 206 1.59 -13.96 -1.03
C SER A 206 1.95 -15.16 -0.17
N ALA A 207 3.23 -15.36 0.16
CA ALA A 207 3.69 -16.45 1.00
C ALA A 207 3.18 -16.29 2.45
N VAL A 208 3.33 -15.09 3.02
CA VAL A 208 2.87 -14.79 4.38
C VAL A 208 1.35 -14.88 4.49
N GLN A 209 0.62 -14.32 3.51
CA GLN A 209 -0.84 -14.39 3.50
C GLN A 209 -1.35 -15.84 3.50
N LYS A 210 -0.79 -16.69 2.64
CA LYS A 210 -1.15 -18.13 2.60
C LYS A 210 -0.79 -18.84 3.89
N LEU A 211 0.36 -18.52 4.48
CA LEU A 211 0.81 -19.11 5.73
C LEU A 211 -0.15 -18.75 6.89
N VAL A 212 -0.49 -17.48 7.02
CA VAL A 212 -1.41 -17.00 8.07
C VAL A 212 -2.79 -17.60 7.89
N LEU A 213 -3.32 -17.63 6.66
CA LEU A 213 -4.62 -18.28 6.36
C LEU A 213 -4.60 -19.76 6.70
N PHE A 214 -3.51 -20.45 6.44
CA PHE A 214 -3.37 -21.87 6.81
C PHE A 214 -3.45 -22.07 8.32
N PHE A 215 -2.77 -21.23 9.11
CA PHE A 215 -2.82 -21.32 10.57
C PHE A 215 -4.20 -20.98 11.12
N LEU A 216 -4.83 -19.88 10.65
CA LEU A 216 -6.16 -19.48 11.08
C LEU A 216 -7.22 -20.54 10.73
N LYS A 217 -7.14 -21.15 9.55
CA LYS A 217 -8.05 -22.22 9.14
C LYS A 217 -7.86 -23.48 9.98
N LYS A 218 -6.63 -23.82 10.34
CA LYS A 218 -6.32 -24.96 11.21
C LYS A 218 -6.89 -24.76 12.62
N GLU A 219 -6.80 -23.55 13.16
CA GLU A 219 -7.34 -23.20 14.48
C GLU A 219 -8.87 -23.27 14.48
N ASN A 220 -9.53 -22.71 13.46
CA ASN A 220 -10.99 -22.77 13.33
C ASN A 220 -11.52 -24.19 13.12
N SER A 221 -10.76 -25.10 12.50
CA SER A 221 -11.17 -26.51 12.34
C SER A 221 -11.02 -27.34 13.62
N SER A 222 -10.29 -26.85 14.61
CA SER A 222 -10.18 -27.49 15.94
C SER A 222 -11.24 -26.98 16.94
N SER A 223 -11.95 -25.92 16.61
CA SER A 223 -13.07 -25.41 17.38
C SER A 223 -14.36 -26.08 16.90
N PHE A 224 -15.11 -26.71 17.80
CA PHE A 224 -16.37 -27.40 17.48
C PHE A 224 -17.33 -26.48 16.72
N PRO A 225 -18.09 -26.99 15.72
CA PRO A 225 -19.07 -26.20 15.00
C PRO A 225 -20.17 -25.76 15.97
N ALA A 226 -20.26 -24.47 16.22
CA ALA A 226 -21.40 -23.88 16.92
C ALA A 226 -22.62 -23.96 15.97
N GLU A 227 -23.45 -24.93 16.22
CA GLU A 227 -24.75 -25.16 15.58
C GLU A 227 -25.69 -24.03 16.03
N ASN A 228 -25.88 -23.01 15.21
CA ASN A 228 -26.75 -21.83 15.29
C ASN A 228 -26.04 -20.49 15.23
N SER A 229 -25.18 -20.27 14.23
CA SER A 229 -24.71 -18.93 13.93
C SER A 229 -25.56 -18.30 12.81
N ASN A 230 -26.05 -17.07 13.05
CA ASN A 230 -26.75 -16.27 12.05
C ASN A 230 -25.89 -16.13 10.78
N SER A 231 -26.49 -16.13 9.60
CA SER A 231 -25.80 -16.08 8.30
C SER A 231 -24.78 -14.94 8.16
N VAL A 232 -24.97 -13.83 8.88
CA VAL A 232 -24.10 -12.66 8.93
C VAL A 232 -22.85 -12.92 9.78
N GLN A 233 -22.97 -13.70 10.86
CA GLN A 233 -21.85 -14.10 11.71
C GLN A 233 -20.89 -15.01 10.94
N ASN A 234 -21.43 -15.95 10.15
CA ASN A 234 -20.64 -16.82 9.27
C ASN A 234 -19.85 -16.02 8.22
N MET A 235 -20.38 -14.89 7.77
CA MET A 235 -19.71 -14.04 6.79
C MET A 235 -18.57 -13.22 7.44
N LEU A 236 -18.80 -12.64 8.62
CA LEU A 236 -17.75 -11.98 9.39
C LEU A 236 -16.60 -12.95 9.68
N ASP A 237 -16.93 -14.18 10.11
CA ASP A 237 -15.97 -15.23 10.39
C ASP A 237 -15.21 -15.68 9.13
N ALA A 238 -15.75 -15.46 7.93
CA ALA A 238 -15.06 -15.71 6.66
C ALA A 238 -14.15 -14.54 6.22
N TYR A 239 -14.60 -13.28 6.39
CA TYR A 239 -13.85 -12.09 5.94
C TYR A 239 -12.73 -11.67 6.88
N PHE A 240 -12.92 -11.78 8.21
CA PHE A 240 -11.91 -11.35 9.18
C PHE A 240 -10.57 -12.11 9.07
N PRO A 241 -10.54 -13.44 8.91
CA PRO A 241 -9.28 -14.15 8.71
C PRO A 241 -8.52 -13.69 7.48
N GLU A 242 -9.21 -13.41 6.38
CA GLU A 242 -8.60 -12.92 5.15
C GLU A 242 -8.02 -11.52 5.30
N LEU A 243 -8.75 -10.64 6.01
CA LEU A 243 -8.32 -9.28 6.32
C LEU A 243 -7.10 -9.28 7.27
N ILE A 244 -7.11 -10.12 8.30
CA ILE A 244 -5.97 -10.30 9.23
C ILE A 244 -4.75 -10.87 8.48
N ALA A 245 -4.97 -11.85 7.59
CA ALA A 245 -3.89 -12.43 6.81
C ALA A 245 -3.27 -11.41 5.83
N SER A 246 -4.09 -10.60 5.17
CA SER A 246 -3.62 -9.51 4.31
C SER A 246 -2.84 -8.45 5.09
N PHE A 247 -3.34 -8.05 6.26
CA PHE A 247 -2.67 -7.13 7.17
C PHE A 247 -1.30 -7.66 7.63
N ALA A 248 -1.25 -8.91 8.11
CA ALA A 248 -0.01 -9.55 8.54
C ALA A 248 0.99 -9.69 7.39
N ALA A 249 0.51 -10.01 6.19
CA ALA A 249 1.33 -10.09 4.99
C ALA A 249 1.95 -8.74 4.63
N SER A 250 1.16 -7.66 4.66
CA SER A 250 1.65 -6.30 4.39
C SER A 250 2.69 -5.87 5.43
N LEU A 251 2.42 -6.07 6.72
CA LEU A 251 3.36 -5.73 7.78
C LEU A 251 4.70 -6.48 7.64
N CYS A 252 4.64 -7.80 7.49
CA CYS A 252 5.86 -8.61 7.33
C CYS A 252 6.66 -8.18 6.10
N THR A 253 5.99 -7.92 4.99
CA THR A 253 6.63 -7.51 3.74
C THR A 253 7.29 -6.14 3.88
N ASP A 254 6.61 -5.17 4.47
CA ASP A 254 7.15 -3.83 4.72
C ASP A 254 8.38 -3.86 5.63
N VAL A 255 8.36 -4.68 6.68
CA VAL A 255 9.50 -4.83 7.59
C VAL A 255 10.70 -5.48 6.88
N MET A 256 10.46 -6.55 6.12
CA MET A 256 11.52 -7.32 5.46
C MET A 256 12.15 -6.54 4.29
N LEU A 257 11.35 -5.81 3.52
CA LEU A 257 11.80 -5.06 2.36
C LEU A 257 12.15 -3.61 2.66
N TYR A 258 12.01 -3.16 3.90
CA TYR A 258 12.31 -1.78 4.29
C TYR A 258 13.71 -1.29 3.85
N PRO A 259 14.81 -2.08 4.02
CA PRO A 259 16.13 -1.70 3.53
C PRO A 259 16.19 -1.49 2.02
N LEU A 260 15.53 -2.37 1.28
CA LEU A 260 15.48 -2.29 -0.18
C LEU A 260 14.64 -1.09 -0.65
N GLU A 261 13.55 -0.82 0.04
CA GLU A 261 12.70 0.35 -0.22
C GLU A 261 13.46 1.66 0.01
N THR A 262 14.25 1.76 1.08
CA THR A 262 15.10 2.94 1.33
C THR A 262 16.08 3.19 0.19
N VAL A 263 16.75 2.15 -0.30
CA VAL A 263 17.65 2.24 -1.46
C VAL A 263 16.88 2.67 -2.71
N LEU A 264 15.71 2.07 -2.96
CA LEU A 264 14.85 2.38 -4.10
C LEU A 264 14.45 3.86 -4.11
N HIS A 265 13.95 4.38 -2.99
CA HIS A 265 13.54 5.78 -2.88
C HIS A 265 14.69 6.75 -3.14
N ARG A 266 15.88 6.48 -2.60
CA ARG A 266 17.08 7.31 -2.84
C ARG A 266 17.52 7.32 -4.30
N LEU A 267 17.45 6.19 -4.99
CA LEU A 267 17.78 6.11 -6.40
C LEU A 267 16.77 6.86 -7.28
N HIS A 268 15.47 6.76 -6.96
CA HIS A 268 14.42 7.42 -7.75
C HIS A 268 14.42 8.93 -7.62
N ILE A 269 14.83 9.47 -6.46
CA ILE A 269 14.84 10.92 -6.20
C ILE A 269 16.16 11.59 -6.62
N GLN A 270 17.20 10.82 -6.88
CA GLN A 270 18.49 11.35 -7.27
C GLN A 270 18.40 12.19 -8.55
N GLY A 271 19.04 13.37 -8.52
CA GLY A 271 19.12 14.26 -9.69
C GLY A 271 17.85 15.01 -10.03
N THR A 272 16.77 14.85 -9.26
CA THR A 272 15.47 15.53 -9.48
C THR A 272 15.43 16.96 -8.92
N ARG A 273 16.51 17.42 -8.26
CA ARG A 273 16.59 18.72 -7.59
C ARG A 273 15.48 18.96 -6.56
N THR A 274 14.99 17.89 -5.97
CA THR A 274 13.93 17.96 -4.96
C THR A 274 14.47 18.56 -3.66
N ILE A 275 13.68 19.43 -3.05
CA ILE A 275 13.93 20.03 -1.75
C ILE A 275 12.92 19.41 -0.78
N ILE A 276 13.42 18.82 0.30
CA ILE A 276 12.63 18.10 1.30
C ILE A 276 12.60 18.85 2.62
N ASP A 277 11.64 18.53 3.47
CA ASP A 277 11.58 19.03 4.84
C ASP A 277 12.66 18.38 5.69
N ASN A 278 13.28 19.18 6.59
CA ASN A 278 14.22 18.67 7.57
C ASN A 278 13.48 17.85 8.62
N THR A 279 13.65 16.53 8.58
CA THR A 279 12.98 15.63 9.51
C THR A 279 13.51 15.70 10.96
N ASP A 280 14.71 16.27 11.18
CA ASP A 280 15.25 16.44 12.54
C ASP A 280 14.63 17.65 13.25
N LEU A 281 14.38 18.74 12.53
CA LEU A 281 13.92 20.01 13.07
C LEU A 281 12.44 20.30 12.77
N GLY A 282 11.93 19.79 11.64
CA GLY A 282 10.53 19.94 11.21
C GLY A 282 10.15 21.33 10.67
N TYR A 283 11.10 22.26 10.51
CA TYR A 283 10.84 23.64 10.04
C TYR A 283 11.84 24.17 8.99
N GLU A 284 12.90 23.46 8.70
CA GLU A 284 13.88 23.82 7.66
C GLU A 284 13.71 22.91 6.44
N VAL A 285 14.25 23.34 5.31
CA VAL A 285 14.26 22.58 4.07
C VAL A 285 15.68 22.24 3.65
N LEU A 286 15.86 21.06 3.05
CA LEU A 286 17.15 20.54 2.64
C LEU A 286 17.10 20.09 1.17
N PRO A 287 18.08 20.49 0.33
CA PRO A 287 18.17 19.98 -1.03
C PRO A 287 18.76 18.57 -1.05
N ILE A 288 18.21 17.71 -1.91
CA ILE A 288 18.77 16.39 -2.17
C ILE A 288 19.83 16.48 -3.26
N ASN A 289 21.08 16.26 -2.87
CA ASN A 289 22.27 16.34 -3.74
C ASN A 289 23.05 15.04 -3.80
N THR A 290 22.35 13.90 -3.74
CA THR A 290 22.98 12.57 -3.82
C THR A 290 23.51 12.28 -5.23
N GLN A 291 24.56 11.46 -5.30
CA GLN A 291 25.14 10.98 -6.54
C GLN A 291 25.61 9.55 -6.35
N TYR A 292 24.73 8.61 -6.70
CA TYR A 292 25.04 7.18 -6.70
C TYR A 292 25.19 6.69 -8.14
N GLU A 293 26.13 5.78 -8.38
CA GLU A 293 26.31 5.16 -9.70
C GLU A 293 25.27 4.05 -9.96
N GLY A 294 24.65 3.54 -8.90
CA GLY A 294 23.63 2.51 -8.97
C GLY A 294 23.27 1.93 -7.61
N MET A 295 22.51 0.84 -7.60
CA MET A 295 22.00 0.21 -6.38
C MET A 295 23.12 -0.21 -5.42
N ARG A 296 24.19 -0.84 -5.93
CA ARG A 296 25.31 -1.32 -5.10
C ARG A 296 26.06 -0.17 -4.43
N ASP A 297 26.27 0.90 -5.17
CA ASP A 297 26.95 2.10 -4.67
C ASP A 297 26.11 2.80 -3.60
N CYS A 298 24.81 2.93 -3.83
CA CYS A 298 23.86 3.46 -2.83
C CYS A 298 23.89 2.64 -1.52
N ILE A 299 23.88 1.31 -1.61
CA ILE A 299 23.96 0.42 -0.43
C ILE A 299 25.28 0.64 0.32
N ASN A 300 26.41 0.72 -0.39
CA ASN A 300 27.72 0.91 0.22
C ASN A 300 27.85 2.31 0.86
N SER A 301 27.30 3.35 0.23
CA SER A 301 27.28 4.70 0.78
C SER A 301 26.46 4.77 2.06
N ILE A 302 25.26 4.17 2.10
CA ILE A 302 24.45 4.10 3.32
C ILE A 302 25.21 3.39 4.45
N LYS A 303 25.84 2.24 4.15
CA LYS A 303 26.62 1.49 5.16
C LYS A 303 27.78 2.29 5.71
N ARG A 304 28.47 3.04 4.84
CA ARG A 304 29.67 3.81 5.21
C ARG A 304 29.32 5.08 5.98
N GLU A 305 28.27 5.80 5.58
CA GLU A 305 27.95 7.15 6.09
C GLU A 305 26.95 7.12 7.23
N GLU A 306 25.98 6.20 7.18
CA GLU A 306 24.87 6.13 8.13
C GLU A 306 24.84 4.84 8.94
N GLY A 307 25.65 3.84 8.55
CA GLY A 307 25.63 2.53 9.19
C GLY A 307 24.41 1.67 8.83
N MET A 308 24.25 0.54 9.50
CA MET A 308 23.15 -0.40 9.22
C MET A 308 21.77 0.16 9.57
N LEU A 309 21.69 1.03 10.58
CA LEU A 309 20.44 1.67 10.98
C LEU A 309 19.96 2.72 9.95
N GLY A 310 20.83 3.22 9.09
CA GLY A 310 20.48 4.12 8.00
C GLY A 310 19.44 3.55 7.03
N PHE A 311 19.42 2.23 6.86
CA PHE A 311 18.42 1.54 6.04
C PHE A 311 17.01 1.58 6.63
N TYR A 312 16.89 1.78 7.94
CA TYR A 312 15.64 1.77 8.70
C TYR A 312 15.18 3.18 9.13
N LYS A 313 15.76 4.25 8.54
CA LYS A 313 15.31 5.63 8.81
C LYS A 313 13.81 5.77 8.59
N GLY A 314 13.10 6.29 9.61
CA GLY A 314 11.66 6.47 9.57
C GLY A 314 10.84 5.22 9.87
N PHE A 315 11.45 4.12 10.34
CA PHE A 315 10.74 2.88 10.66
C PHE A 315 9.62 3.08 11.70
N GLY A 316 9.77 4.05 12.59
CA GLY A 316 8.71 4.43 13.53
C GLY A 316 7.38 4.78 12.85
N ALA A 317 7.41 5.29 11.60
CA ALA A 317 6.20 5.57 10.84
C ALA A 317 5.44 4.29 10.45
N VAL A 318 6.14 3.19 10.19
CA VAL A 318 5.53 1.88 9.94
C VAL A 318 4.79 1.41 11.19
N ILE A 319 5.41 1.53 12.35
CA ILE A 319 4.77 1.14 13.64
C ILE A 319 3.48 1.95 13.85
N VAL A 320 3.52 3.27 13.66
CA VAL A 320 2.32 4.13 13.78
C VAL A 320 1.26 3.73 12.76
N GLN A 321 1.64 3.53 11.51
CA GLN A 321 0.75 3.13 10.42
C GLN A 321 -0.01 1.84 10.75
N TYR A 322 0.71 0.79 11.16
CA TYR A 322 0.10 -0.51 11.45
C TYR A 322 -0.67 -0.53 12.77
N THR A 323 -0.27 0.28 13.75
CA THR A 323 -1.07 0.48 14.97
C THR A 323 -2.42 1.14 14.64
N LEU A 324 -2.42 2.14 13.77
CA LEU A 324 -3.64 2.77 13.28
C LEU A 324 -4.55 1.77 12.54
N HIS A 325 -3.97 0.93 11.68
CA HIS A 325 -4.70 -0.14 10.98
C HIS A 325 -5.39 -1.11 11.96
N VAL A 326 -4.66 -1.59 12.97
CA VAL A 326 -5.24 -2.47 14.00
C VAL A 326 -6.39 -1.78 14.73
N ALA A 327 -6.23 -0.51 15.11
CA ALA A 327 -7.28 0.25 15.78
C ALA A 327 -8.55 0.35 14.93
N VAL A 328 -8.41 0.64 13.63
CA VAL A 328 -9.57 0.74 12.72
C VAL A 328 -10.21 -0.63 12.49
N LEU A 329 -9.44 -1.70 12.36
CA LEU A 329 -9.97 -3.06 12.24
C LEU A 329 -10.79 -3.46 13.46
N GLN A 330 -10.29 -3.17 14.67
CA GLN A 330 -11.02 -3.43 15.91
C GLN A 330 -12.29 -2.60 16.00
N LEU A 331 -12.23 -1.32 15.66
CA LEU A 331 -13.41 -0.43 15.63
C LEU A 331 -14.46 -0.95 14.64
N THR A 332 -14.04 -1.34 13.44
CA THR A 332 -14.95 -1.90 12.43
C THR A 332 -15.62 -3.17 12.94
N LYS A 333 -14.87 -4.06 13.62
CA LYS A 333 -15.42 -5.28 14.22
C LYS A 333 -16.48 -4.96 15.27
N VAL A 334 -16.23 -3.99 16.17
CA VAL A 334 -17.17 -3.58 17.22
C VAL A 334 -18.44 -2.97 16.61
N ILE A 335 -18.30 -2.09 15.61
CA ILE A 335 -19.45 -1.47 14.92
C ILE A 335 -20.34 -2.56 14.30
N TYR A 336 -19.75 -3.52 13.57
CA TYR A 336 -20.50 -4.60 12.96
C TYR A 336 -21.20 -5.50 13.97
N SER A 337 -20.52 -5.88 15.06
CA SER A 337 -21.13 -6.70 16.11
C SER A 337 -22.32 -6.00 16.76
N THR A 338 -22.22 -4.68 17.02
CA THR A 338 -23.31 -3.87 17.60
C THR A 338 -24.48 -3.70 16.64
N LEU A 339 -24.20 -3.47 15.34
CA LEU A 339 -25.27 -3.39 14.34
C LEU A 339 -26.05 -4.71 14.22
N LEU A 340 -25.35 -5.84 14.29
CA LEU A 340 -25.98 -7.15 14.23
C LEU A 340 -26.88 -7.43 15.45
N GLN A 341 -26.43 -7.04 16.64
CA GLN A 341 -27.23 -7.16 17.87
C GLN A 341 -28.54 -6.31 17.82
N ASN A 342 -28.47 -5.16 17.14
CA ASN A 342 -29.65 -4.28 17.03
C ASN A 342 -30.64 -4.72 15.93
N ILE A 343 -30.26 -5.58 15.00
CA ILE A 343 -31.10 -6.09 13.90
C ILE A 343 -31.67 -7.47 14.24
N SER A 344 -31.08 -8.17 15.19
CA SER A 344 -31.58 -9.46 15.72
C SER A 344 -32.67 -9.28 16.73
#